data_9f8f4ac9cf5e75c91a4dc6de38fd43b3
#
_entry.id   9f8f4ac9cf5e75c91a4dc6de38fd43b3
#
_cell.length_a   1.000
_cell.length_b   1.000
_cell.length_c   1.000
_cell.angle_alpha   90.00
_cell.angle_beta   90.00
_cell.angle_gamma   90.00
#
_symmetry.space_group_name_H-M   'P 1'
#
loop_
_entity.id
_entity.type
_entity.pdbx_description
1 polymer ?
#
loop_
_entity_poly.entity_id
_entity_poly.type
_entity_poly.pdbx_seq_one_letter_code
_entity_poly.pdbx_strand_id
1 'polypeptide(L)'
;MKQGFITSVMSDYSFEQVVDFASDNGFECIEVACWPKGKAERKYAGVTHIDVANLDSVKADEILQYCKKKNITISALAYYPNVLDEDKECRKKSIDHLMKVIQASALLKINLVTTFIGRNKNLNITDNLEL
;
A
#
# COMPACT_ATOMS: atom_id res chain seq x y z
N MET A 1 19.33 -7.94 -8.77
CA MET A 1 18.29 -7.84 -7.71
C MET A 1 18.20 -6.38 -7.32
N LYS A 2 17.02 -5.77 -7.35
CA LYS A 2 16.83 -4.36 -6.94
C LYS A 2 16.68 -4.25 -5.44
N GLN A 3 17.30 -3.24 -4.84
CA GLN A 3 17.15 -2.91 -3.42
C GLN A 3 16.10 -1.82 -3.23
N GLY A 4 15.24 -1.97 -2.23
CA GLY A 4 14.19 -1.03 -1.92
C GLY A 4 13.65 -1.18 -0.51
N PHE A 5 12.66 -0.37 -0.16
CA PHE A 5 12.00 -0.41 1.15
C PHE A 5 10.51 -0.10 1.02
N ILE A 6 9.76 -0.42 2.08
CA ILE A 6 8.35 -0.04 2.19
C ILE A 6 8.23 1.40 2.70
N THR A 7 7.46 2.22 1.99
CA THR A 7 7.37 3.65 2.28
C THR A 7 6.69 3.99 3.61
N SER A 8 5.95 3.06 4.21
CA SER A 8 5.30 3.27 5.52
C SER A 8 6.28 3.59 6.67
N VAL A 9 7.57 3.26 6.53
CA VAL A 9 8.60 3.62 7.52
C VAL A 9 8.91 5.13 7.53
N MET A 10 8.47 5.86 6.51
CA MET A 10 8.64 7.29 6.34
C MET A 10 7.29 8.03 6.40
N SER A 11 6.50 7.77 7.43
CA SER A 11 5.11 8.23 7.59
C SER A 11 4.92 9.75 7.52
N ASP A 12 5.94 10.51 7.92
CA ASP A 12 5.88 11.97 8.02
C ASP A 12 6.31 12.69 6.74
N TYR A 13 6.63 11.94 5.69
CA TYR A 13 7.09 12.46 4.41
C TYR A 13 6.02 12.34 3.33
N SER A 14 6.05 13.25 2.34
CA SER A 14 5.22 13.11 1.14
C SER A 14 5.75 11.99 0.22
N PHE A 15 4.94 11.57 -0.74
CA PHE A 15 5.36 10.58 -1.74
C PHE A 15 6.62 11.03 -2.48
N GLU A 16 6.66 12.29 -2.92
CA GLU A 16 7.81 12.86 -3.64
C GLU A 16 9.07 12.87 -2.77
N GLN A 17 8.95 13.25 -1.49
CA GLN A 17 10.07 13.24 -0.55
C GLN A 17 10.62 11.82 -0.32
N VAL A 18 9.74 10.80 -0.28
CA VAL A 18 10.15 9.39 -0.17
C VAL A 18 10.88 8.94 -1.43
N VAL A 19 10.38 9.30 -2.60
CA VAL A 19 11.02 8.98 -3.89
C VAL A 19 12.39 9.68 -4.02
N ASP A 20 12.48 10.95 -3.60
CA ASP A 20 13.73 11.69 -3.58
C ASP A 20 14.75 11.04 -2.64
N PHE A 21 14.33 10.71 -1.42
CA PHE A 21 15.17 9.99 -0.46
C PHE A 21 15.67 8.67 -1.02
N ALA A 22 14.80 7.88 -1.64
CA ALA A 22 15.18 6.61 -2.25
C ALA A 22 16.25 6.80 -3.34
N SER A 23 16.03 7.76 -4.24
CA SER A 23 16.96 8.09 -5.31
C SER A 23 18.33 8.55 -4.77
N ASP A 24 18.33 9.49 -3.81
CA ASP A 24 19.55 10.09 -3.26
C ASP A 24 20.39 9.09 -2.44
N ASN A 25 19.76 8.02 -1.92
CA ASN A 25 20.44 6.99 -1.14
C ASN A 25 20.69 5.68 -1.92
N GLY A 26 20.53 5.69 -3.23
CA GLY A 26 20.91 4.56 -4.10
C GLY A 26 19.93 3.38 -4.08
N PHE A 27 18.71 3.57 -3.59
CA PHE A 27 17.66 2.57 -3.77
C PHE A 27 17.16 2.57 -5.22
N GLU A 28 16.68 1.42 -5.66
CA GLU A 28 16.21 1.22 -7.04
C GLU A 28 14.68 1.07 -7.12
N CYS A 29 14.04 0.71 -6.00
CA CYS A 29 12.60 0.53 -5.94
C CYS A 29 12.02 0.85 -4.56
N ILE A 30 10.71 1.07 -4.55
CA ILE A 30 9.92 1.26 -3.33
C ILE A 30 8.65 0.42 -3.40
N GLU A 31 8.21 -0.08 -2.25
CA GLU A 31 6.88 -0.63 -2.03
C GLU A 31 6.02 0.47 -1.40
N VAL A 32 4.96 0.89 -2.07
CA VAL A 32 4.22 2.10 -1.70
C VAL A 32 3.06 1.79 -0.79
N ALA A 33 3.03 2.42 0.39
CA ALA A 33 1.94 2.33 1.35
C ALA A 33 0.68 3.06 0.85
N CYS A 34 -0.45 2.32 0.82
CA CYS A 34 -1.73 2.76 0.28
C CYS A 34 -2.89 2.55 1.27
N TRP A 35 -2.70 2.88 2.56
CA TRP A 35 -3.79 2.81 3.54
C TRP A 35 -4.89 3.85 3.25
N PRO A 36 -6.12 3.62 3.76
CA PRO A 36 -7.13 4.67 3.77
C PRO A 36 -6.61 5.89 4.53
N LYS A 37 -6.94 7.10 4.07
CA LYS A 37 -6.66 8.31 4.83
C LYS A 37 -7.42 8.29 6.16
N GLY A 38 -6.71 8.54 7.25
CA GLY A 38 -7.29 8.58 8.58
C GLY A 38 -6.27 8.34 9.68
N LYS A 39 -6.77 8.28 10.92
CA LYS A 39 -5.93 8.04 12.09
C LYS A 39 -5.57 6.56 12.16
N ALA A 40 -4.29 6.24 12.20
CA ALA A 40 -3.80 4.88 12.37
C ALA A 40 -3.89 4.42 13.82
N GLU A 41 -4.30 3.18 14.03
CA GLU A 41 -4.30 2.54 15.34
C GLU A 41 -2.92 1.97 15.73
N ARG A 42 -2.05 1.76 14.76
CA ARG A 42 -0.73 1.16 14.94
C ARG A 42 0.35 1.95 14.22
N LYS A 43 1.56 1.94 14.77
CA LYS A 43 2.75 2.48 14.10
C LYS A 43 2.91 1.82 12.72
N TYR A 44 3.17 2.62 11.70
CA TYR A 44 3.27 2.23 10.29
C TYR A 44 1.97 1.79 9.59
N ALA A 45 0.84 1.65 10.29
CA ALA A 45 -0.47 1.51 9.68
C ALA A 45 -1.08 2.90 9.43
N GLY A 46 -1.93 3.03 8.41
CA GLY A 46 -2.59 4.31 8.09
C GLY A 46 -1.73 5.28 7.29
N VAL A 47 -0.54 4.89 6.85
CA VAL A 47 0.30 5.70 5.97
C VAL A 47 -0.26 5.64 4.55
N THR A 48 -0.51 6.80 3.97
CA THR A 48 -1.08 6.95 2.62
C THR A 48 -0.13 7.79 1.78
N HIS A 49 0.78 7.15 1.06
CA HIS A 49 1.63 7.85 0.09
C HIS A 49 0.97 7.96 -1.28
N ILE A 50 0.11 7.00 -1.65
CA ILE A 50 -0.78 7.11 -2.81
C ILE A 50 -2.22 6.96 -2.33
N ASP A 51 -3.04 8.00 -2.53
CA ASP A 51 -4.48 7.99 -2.24
C ASP A 51 -5.23 7.26 -3.35
N VAL A 52 -5.34 5.95 -3.21
CA VAL A 52 -6.00 5.10 -4.21
C VAL A 52 -7.50 5.37 -4.37
N ALA A 53 -8.15 5.99 -3.38
CA ALA A 53 -9.57 6.32 -3.45
C ALA A 53 -9.84 7.50 -4.39
N ASN A 54 -8.85 8.37 -4.61
CA ASN A 54 -8.93 9.57 -5.46
C ASN A 54 -7.91 9.53 -6.60
N LEU A 55 -7.40 8.34 -6.95
CA LEU A 55 -6.47 8.16 -8.07
C LEU A 55 -7.25 8.08 -9.38
N ASP A 56 -6.86 8.90 -10.33
CA ASP A 56 -7.29 8.87 -11.72
C ASP A 56 -6.09 8.63 -12.65
N SER A 57 -6.33 8.53 -13.96
CA SER A 57 -5.28 8.28 -14.94
C SER A 57 -4.25 9.42 -15.02
N VAL A 58 -4.66 10.66 -14.79
CA VAL A 58 -3.76 11.83 -14.83
C VAL A 58 -2.78 11.78 -13.68
N LYS A 59 -3.29 11.58 -12.46
CA LYS A 59 -2.46 11.44 -11.26
C LYS A 59 -1.56 10.21 -11.33
N ALA A 60 -2.06 9.10 -11.89
CA ALA A 60 -1.26 7.90 -12.08
C ALA A 60 -0.07 8.16 -13.01
N ASP A 61 -0.30 8.87 -14.12
CA ASP A 61 0.77 9.25 -15.04
C ASP A 61 1.79 10.22 -14.40
N GLU A 62 1.33 11.19 -13.60
CA GLU A 62 2.21 12.11 -12.86
C GLU A 62 3.13 11.33 -11.90
N ILE A 63 2.58 10.40 -11.13
CA ILE A 63 3.33 9.52 -10.22
C ILE A 63 4.39 8.71 -10.98
N LEU A 64 3.99 8.08 -12.09
CA LEU A 64 4.91 7.27 -12.90
C LEU A 64 6.03 8.11 -13.53
N GLN A 65 5.70 9.31 -14.03
CA GLN A 65 6.69 10.22 -14.59
C GLN A 65 7.68 10.71 -13.53
N TYR A 66 7.20 11.02 -12.31
CA TYR A 66 8.06 11.42 -11.22
C TYR A 66 9.04 10.31 -10.83
N CYS A 67 8.54 9.08 -10.64
CA CYS A 67 9.38 7.92 -10.36
C CYS A 67 10.41 7.68 -11.49
N LYS A 68 9.99 7.78 -12.75
CA LYS A 68 10.88 7.62 -13.90
C LYS A 68 12.00 8.67 -13.93
N LYS A 69 11.67 9.94 -13.65
CA LYS A 69 12.64 11.04 -13.55
C LYS A 69 13.70 10.79 -12.48
N LYS A 70 13.34 10.11 -11.39
CA LYS A 70 14.23 9.79 -10.27
C LYS A 70 14.88 8.40 -10.36
N ASN A 71 14.64 7.66 -11.44
CA ASN A 71 15.10 6.27 -11.61
C ASN A 71 14.61 5.31 -10.51
N ILE A 72 13.46 5.56 -9.93
CA ILE A 72 12.84 4.70 -8.94
C ILE A 72 11.71 3.90 -9.58
N THR A 73 11.64 2.61 -9.27
CA THR A 73 10.55 1.72 -9.69
C THR A 73 9.61 1.49 -8.51
N ILE A 74 8.31 1.56 -8.71
CA ILE A 74 7.35 1.05 -7.73
C ILE A 74 7.28 -0.47 -7.91
N SER A 75 7.72 -1.21 -6.90
CA SER A 75 7.76 -2.68 -6.94
C SER A 75 6.41 -3.31 -6.60
N ALA A 76 5.66 -2.68 -5.70
CA ALA A 76 4.33 -3.13 -5.27
C ALA A 76 3.53 -1.98 -4.65
N LEU A 77 2.21 -2.12 -4.59
CA LEU A 77 1.35 -1.36 -3.71
C LEU A 77 1.05 -2.18 -2.45
N ALA A 78 1.18 -1.56 -1.28
CA ALA A 78 1.07 -2.22 0.01
C ALA A 78 -0.16 -1.77 0.80
N TYR A 79 -0.98 -2.72 1.20
CA TYR A 79 -2.07 -2.52 2.16
C TYR A 79 -2.25 -3.80 2.98
N TYR A 80 -2.01 -3.73 4.29
CA TYR A 80 -1.98 -4.90 5.20
C TYR A 80 -3.12 -4.88 6.22
N PRO A 81 -4.39 -5.02 5.78
CA PRO A 81 -5.55 -5.07 6.66
C PRO A 81 -5.72 -6.45 7.31
N ASN A 82 -6.72 -6.56 8.19
CA ASN A 82 -7.29 -7.83 8.61
C ASN A 82 -8.58 -8.08 7.82
N VAL A 83 -8.53 -8.86 6.73
CA VAL A 83 -9.71 -9.16 5.89
C VAL A 83 -10.56 -10.30 6.48
N LEU A 84 -10.15 -10.91 7.59
CA LEU A 84 -10.90 -11.92 8.35
C LEU A 84 -11.35 -11.39 9.72
N ASP A 85 -11.43 -10.06 9.89
CA ASP A 85 -11.86 -9.46 11.16
C ASP A 85 -13.22 -9.98 11.58
N GLU A 86 -13.41 -10.22 12.90
CA GLU A 86 -14.69 -10.63 13.46
C GLU A 86 -15.78 -9.58 13.28
N ASP A 87 -15.41 -8.30 13.30
CA ASP A 87 -16.31 -7.20 12.98
C ASP A 87 -16.57 -7.15 11.48
N LYS A 88 -17.84 -7.40 11.10
CA LYS A 88 -18.26 -7.44 9.69
C LYS A 88 -18.08 -6.10 8.98
N GLU A 89 -18.27 -4.98 9.68
CA GLU A 89 -18.11 -3.64 9.12
C GLU A 89 -16.63 -3.32 8.89
N CYS A 90 -15.76 -3.65 9.85
CA CYS A 90 -14.31 -3.50 9.71
C CYS A 90 -13.80 -4.37 8.56
N ARG A 91 -14.22 -5.62 8.49
CA ARG A 91 -13.89 -6.55 7.40
C ARG A 91 -14.32 -6.01 6.05
N LYS A 92 -15.58 -5.55 5.92
CA LYS A 92 -16.11 -4.98 4.68
C LYS A 92 -15.28 -3.77 4.22
N LYS A 93 -15.00 -2.82 5.12
CA LYS A 93 -14.19 -1.63 4.81
C LYS A 93 -12.78 -2.02 4.33
N SER A 94 -12.17 -3.02 4.99
CA SER A 94 -10.85 -3.54 4.61
C SER A 94 -10.85 -4.14 3.20
N ILE A 95 -11.85 -4.96 2.88
CA ILE A 95 -11.99 -5.58 1.55
C ILE A 95 -12.28 -4.52 0.50
N ASP A 96 -13.22 -3.60 0.75
CA ASP A 96 -13.58 -2.53 -0.19
C ASP A 96 -12.36 -1.64 -0.52
N HIS A 97 -11.51 -1.36 0.47
CA HIS A 97 -10.29 -0.59 0.21
C HIS A 97 -9.22 -1.41 -0.52
N LEU A 98 -9.05 -2.70 -0.18
CA LEU A 98 -8.12 -3.58 -0.90
C LEU A 98 -8.48 -3.67 -2.39
N MET A 99 -9.78 -3.73 -2.73
CA MET A 99 -10.24 -3.70 -4.11
C MET A 99 -9.82 -2.40 -4.83
N LYS A 100 -9.85 -1.25 -4.14
CA LYS A 100 -9.35 0.02 -4.69
C LYS A 100 -7.84 0.00 -4.93
N VAL A 101 -7.07 -0.62 -4.03
CA VAL A 101 -5.61 -0.79 -4.22
C VAL A 101 -5.33 -1.65 -5.45
N ILE A 102 -6.08 -2.74 -5.65
CA ILE A 102 -5.95 -3.59 -6.84
C ILE A 102 -6.31 -2.81 -8.12
N GLN A 103 -7.38 -2.01 -8.10
CA GLN A 103 -7.74 -1.16 -9.25
C GLN A 103 -6.67 -0.10 -9.53
N ALA A 104 -6.11 0.52 -8.48
CA ALA A 104 -5.02 1.48 -8.60
C ALA A 104 -3.75 0.85 -9.19
N SER A 105 -3.45 -0.40 -8.85
CA SER A 105 -2.30 -1.11 -9.43
C SER A 105 -2.39 -1.23 -10.95
N ALA A 106 -3.60 -1.44 -11.48
CA ALA A 106 -3.84 -1.46 -12.93
C ALA A 106 -3.59 -0.10 -13.58
N LEU A 107 -4.06 1.01 -12.96
CA LEU A 107 -3.81 2.36 -13.45
C LEU A 107 -2.31 2.71 -13.45
N LEU A 108 -1.61 2.31 -12.40
CA LEU A 108 -0.17 2.51 -12.25
C LEU A 108 0.69 1.48 -13.00
N LYS A 109 0.07 0.51 -13.69
CA LYS A 109 0.76 -0.57 -14.41
C LYS A 109 1.72 -1.36 -13.51
N ILE A 110 1.33 -1.56 -12.25
CA ILE A 110 2.07 -2.31 -11.24
C ILE A 110 1.44 -3.69 -11.11
N ASN A 111 2.25 -4.75 -11.24
CA ASN A 111 1.75 -6.13 -11.29
C ASN A 111 1.63 -6.80 -9.92
N LEU A 112 1.96 -6.10 -8.84
CA LEU A 112 2.00 -6.68 -7.50
C LEU A 112 1.28 -5.79 -6.48
N VAL A 113 0.38 -6.40 -5.74
CA VAL A 113 -0.22 -5.85 -4.52
C VAL A 113 0.14 -6.77 -3.37
N THR A 114 0.73 -6.22 -2.31
CA THR A 114 1.09 -6.95 -1.11
C THR A 114 0.05 -6.70 -0.02
N THR A 115 -0.38 -7.77 0.63
CA THR A 115 -1.46 -7.72 1.63
C THR A 115 -1.33 -8.82 2.67
N PHE A 116 -2.09 -8.70 3.77
CA PHE A 116 -2.31 -9.78 4.73
C PHE A 116 -3.71 -10.37 4.55
N ILE A 117 -3.83 -11.66 4.83
CA ILE A 117 -5.14 -12.32 4.97
C ILE A 117 -5.73 -11.92 6.33
N GLY A 118 -4.91 -11.89 7.38
CA GLY A 118 -5.36 -11.63 8.75
C GLY A 118 -5.93 -12.88 9.42
N ARG A 119 -6.74 -12.66 10.45
CA ARG A 119 -7.44 -13.73 11.17
C ARG A 119 -8.68 -13.23 11.90
N ASN A 120 -9.64 -14.10 12.13
CA ASN A 120 -10.66 -13.92 13.14
C ASN A 120 -10.08 -14.32 14.51
N LYS A 121 -10.03 -13.38 15.45
CA LYS A 121 -9.42 -13.59 16.77
C LYS A 121 -10.22 -14.55 17.67
N ASN A 122 -11.50 -14.76 17.37
CA ASN A 122 -12.39 -15.65 18.10
C ASN A 122 -12.27 -17.11 17.66
N LEU A 123 -11.53 -17.38 16.59
CA LEU A 123 -11.31 -18.72 16.06
C LEU A 123 -9.88 -19.20 16.32
N ASN A 124 -9.70 -20.50 16.47
CA ASN A 124 -8.37 -21.12 16.50
C ASN A 124 -7.71 -21.10 15.10
N ILE A 125 -6.50 -21.58 14.99
CA ILE A 125 -5.73 -21.53 13.74
C ILE A 125 -6.41 -22.39 12.67
N THR A 126 -6.84 -23.61 13.01
CA THR A 126 -7.48 -24.54 12.05
C THR A 126 -8.73 -23.94 11.46
N ASP A 127 -9.63 -23.43 12.31
CA ASP A 127 -10.89 -22.83 11.88
C ASP A 127 -10.68 -21.56 11.03
N ASN A 128 -9.60 -20.81 11.27
CA ASN A 128 -9.22 -19.67 10.43
C ASN A 128 -8.74 -20.08 9.04
N LEU A 129 -8.17 -21.27 8.88
CA LEU A 129 -7.71 -21.79 7.58
C LEU A 129 -8.86 -22.36 6.74
N GLU A 130 -10.02 -22.58 7.33
CA GLU A 130 -11.22 -23.10 6.66
C GLU A 130 -12.22 -21.99 6.25
N LEU A 131 -11.91 -20.71 6.57
CA LEU A 131 -12.71 -19.55 6.16
C LEU A 131 -12.48 -19.16 4.70
#